data_0dba0568f8186c1d45b146669efc331a
#
_entry.id   0dba0568f8186c1d45b146669efc331a
#
_cell.length_a   1.000
_cell.length_b   1.000
_cell.length_c   1.000
_cell.angle_alpha   90.00
_cell.angle_beta   90.00
_cell.angle_gamma   90.00
#
_symmetry.space_group_name_H-M   'P 1'
#
loop_
_entity.id
_entity.type
_entity.pdbx_description
1 polymer ?
#
loop_
_entity_poly.entity_id
_entity_poly.type
_entity_poly.pdbx_seq_one_letter_code
_entity_poly.pdbx_strand_id
1 'polypeptide(L)'
;MADDLGWADTTLYGHTALYETPNLERLAKRGMLFERAYTASPLCSPTRSAVLTGLHPARTGLTAPTCHIAGEPILRPSLKLNTAAHHKLLSLTKVNRLDTKYPNMAKTLKQAGYHTAHFGKWHLGRSPYTALDHGFDIDIPNWYGPGPAGSYVAPWKFPDFKEAYPGEHIEDRMADEIDTYLEKRAADQKPFYLNYWQFSVHGPFNAKANYIESYKDKIDPNDAQKSPTYAAMVKSLDDNVGRVLDKLDELKLSKNTLIFFYSDNGGNMYNEVDGTTPTSNRPLRGGKGNNWDGGVRVPCIAVWPGHIEKKSKSSELLSSTDFYPTILDLLGIPKKENQTFDGISIRPALEGKPMSKRYIFTYFPHATKVPDTFPNSAAIYDDEWKVIRLLHNAPNGDHEHWLFHLKKDIGERNEVSKKYPKKVAELSKELNKFLTKTGAIYPTPNPNYNPDHASTSKAKKTYSAAQFKKMDKNQDGFITLKEYIGNPEGRNVAALKKQFSRRDGNGDAKLTLPELNK
;
A
#
# COMPACT_ATOMS: atom_id res chain seq x y z
N MET A 1 -7.14 -8.32 3.94
CA MET A 1 -6.72 -6.95 3.49
C MET A 1 -6.12 -7.08 2.12
N ALA A 2 -6.59 -6.25 1.17
CA ALA A 2 -6.04 -6.16 -0.18
C ALA A 2 -4.77 -5.29 -0.21
N ASP A 3 -3.96 -5.42 -1.27
CA ASP A 3 -2.74 -4.66 -1.53
C ASP A 3 -2.94 -3.81 -2.79
N ASP A 4 -2.81 -2.49 -2.67
CA ASP A 4 -2.99 -1.52 -3.77
C ASP A 4 -4.41 -1.47 -4.39
N LEU A 5 -5.44 -1.97 -3.73
CA LEU A 5 -6.81 -1.94 -4.26
C LEU A 5 -7.45 -0.57 -4.01
N GLY A 6 -7.74 0.16 -5.08
CA GLY A 6 -8.39 1.46 -5.01
C GLY A 6 -9.85 1.38 -4.58
N TRP A 7 -10.37 2.49 -4.04
CA TRP A 7 -11.79 2.62 -3.67
C TRP A 7 -12.72 2.42 -4.89
N ALA A 8 -12.30 2.89 -6.05
CA ALA A 8 -13.03 2.74 -7.30
C ALA A 8 -12.76 1.41 -8.03
N ASP A 9 -11.92 0.52 -7.47
CA ASP A 9 -11.59 -0.77 -8.09
C ASP A 9 -12.59 -1.88 -7.72
N THR A 10 -13.70 -1.52 -7.08
CA THR A 10 -14.75 -2.44 -6.66
C THR A 10 -16.13 -1.94 -7.09
N THR A 11 -17.07 -2.85 -7.29
CA THR A 11 -18.48 -2.49 -7.60
C THR A 11 -19.22 -1.89 -6.40
N LEU A 12 -18.64 -1.93 -5.21
CA LEU A 12 -19.25 -1.48 -3.94
C LEU A 12 -19.74 -0.03 -3.95
N TYR A 13 -19.06 0.84 -4.70
CA TYR A 13 -19.33 2.29 -4.72
C TYR A 13 -19.87 2.78 -6.07
N GLY A 14 -20.02 1.89 -7.06
CA GLY A 14 -20.64 2.20 -8.35
C GLY A 14 -19.78 3.06 -9.28
N HIS A 15 -18.45 2.98 -9.18
CA HIS A 15 -17.52 3.80 -9.97
C HIS A 15 -16.65 3.02 -10.95
N THR A 16 -16.93 1.73 -11.15
CA THR A 16 -16.30 0.91 -12.18
C THR A 16 -17.35 0.32 -13.11
N ALA A 17 -17.05 0.26 -14.40
CA ALA A 17 -17.78 -0.50 -15.38
C ALA A 17 -17.05 -1.80 -15.78
N LEU A 18 -15.74 -1.86 -15.53
CA LEU A 18 -14.89 -2.97 -15.94
C LEU A 18 -14.75 -4.06 -14.87
N TYR A 19 -14.54 -3.68 -13.62
CA TYR A 19 -14.24 -4.65 -12.56
C TYR A 19 -15.52 -5.30 -12.02
N GLU A 20 -15.44 -6.60 -11.76
CA GLU A 20 -16.53 -7.41 -11.24
C GLU A 20 -16.11 -7.97 -9.87
N THR A 21 -16.82 -7.55 -8.80
CA THR A 21 -16.52 -7.96 -7.43
C THR A 21 -17.75 -8.51 -6.70
N PRO A 22 -18.40 -9.58 -7.23
CA PRO A 22 -19.63 -10.12 -6.68
C PRO A 22 -19.49 -10.70 -5.26
N ASN A 23 -18.31 -11.19 -4.90
CA ASN A 23 -18.06 -11.72 -3.55
C ASN A 23 -17.86 -10.61 -2.51
N LEU A 24 -17.23 -9.48 -2.88
CA LEU A 24 -17.20 -8.29 -2.04
C LEU A 24 -18.61 -7.71 -1.85
N GLU A 25 -19.45 -7.71 -2.89
CA GLU A 25 -20.86 -7.34 -2.74
C GLU A 25 -21.61 -8.30 -1.81
N ARG A 26 -21.36 -9.62 -1.95
CA ARG A 26 -21.91 -10.63 -1.06
C ARG A 26 -21.49 -10.38 0.39
N LEU A 27 -20.22 -10.05 0.62
CA LEU A 27 -19.71 -9.69 1.94
C LEU A 27 -20.40 -8.43 2.47
N ALA A 28 -20.50 -7.37 1.70
CA ALA A 28 -21.17 -6.12 2.10
C ALA A 28 -22.66 -6.33 2.43
N LYS A 29 -23.35 -7.21 1.69
CA LYS A 29 -24.74 -7.59 1.99
C LYS A 29 -24.91 -8.32 3.32
N ARG A 30 -23.84 -8.90 3.88
CA ARG A 30 -23.85 -9.58 5.18
C ARG A 30 -23.59 -8.65 6.36
N GLY A 31 -23.16 -7.40 6.13
CA GLY A 31 -22.80 -6.45 7.19
C GLY A 31 -22.89 -4.99 6.74
N MET A 32 -21.87 -4.22 7.09
CA MET A 32 -21.80 -2.77 6.91
C MET A 32 -20.73 -2.39 5.90
N LEU A 33 -21.09 -1.52 4.95
CA LEU A 33 -20.16 -0.87 4.03
C LEU A 33 -19.77 0.52 4.57
N PHE A 34 -18.50 0.78 4.73
CA PHE A 34 -17.97 2.11 5.07
C PHE A 34 -17.73 2.94 3.81
N GLU A 35 -18.35 4.11 3.74
CA GLU A 35 -18.19 5.03 2.61
C GLU A 35 -16.91 5.86 2.72
N ARG A 36 -16.40 6.07 3.95
CA ARG A 36 -15.27 6.96 4.27
C ARG A 36 -14.23 6.26 5.15
N ALA A 37 -13.62 5.21 4.63
CA ALA A 37 -12.50 4.53 5.27
C ALA A 37 -11.17 5.04 4.67
N TYR A 38 -10.23 5.40 5.53
CA TYR A 38 -8.97 6.01 5.15
C TYR A 38 -7.78 5.28 5.75
N THR A 39 -6.67 5.25 5.00
CA THR A 39 -5.39 4.76 5.49
C THR A 39 -4.61 5.89 6.16
N ALA A 40 -3.79 5.58 7.16
CA ALA A 40 -2.93 6.57 7.84
C ALA A 40 -1.76 7.04 6.96
N SER A 41 -1.52 6.38 5.83
CA SER A 41 -0.49 6.70 4.85
C SER A 41 -0.88 6.14 3.47
N PRO A 42 -0.48 6.76 2.36
CA PRO A 42 -0.77 6.27 1.01
C PRO A 42 0.13 5.10 0.57
N LEU A 43 0.67 4.31 1.51
CA LEU A 43 1.62 3.22 1.23
C LEU A 43 1.44 2.02 2.18
N CYS A 44 1.82 0.84 1.67
CA CYS A 44 1.60 -0.48 2.30
C CYS A 44 2.16 -0.62 3.72
N SER A 45 3.50 -0.67 3.90
CA SER A 45 4.10 -0.95 5.23
C SER A 45 3.64 0.00 6.34
N PRO A 46 3.54 1.33 6.11
CA PRO A 46 2.99 2.25 7.10
C PRO A 46 1.56 1.90 7.52
N THR A 47 0.68 1.59 6.57
CA THR A 47 -0.71 1.22 6.85
C THR A 47 -0.81 -0.13 7.54
N ARG A 48 -0.06 -1.15 7.09
CA ARG A 48 -0.01 -2.48 7.72
C ARG A 48 0.44 -2.40 9.17
N SER A 49 1.45 -1.57 9.44
CA SER A 49 1.90 -1.27 10.80
C SER A 49 0.79 -0.62 11.63
N ALA A 50 0.06 0.35 11.07
CA ALA A 50 -1.02 1.05 11.77
C ALA A 50 -2.19 0.12 12.11
N VAL A 51 -2.60 -0.76 11.20
CA VAL A 51 -3.63 -1.79 11.44
C VAL A 51 -3.22 -2.72 12.59
N LEU A 52 -1.97 -3.17 12.59
CA LEU A 52 -1.50 -4.16 13.57
C LEU A 52 -1.29 -3.57 14.97
N THR A 53 -0.80 -2.33 15.05
CA THR A 53 -0.37 -1.69 16.31
C THR A 53 -1.35 -0.65 16.87
N GLY A 54 -2.28 -0.14 16.06
CA GLY A 54 -3.11 1.02 16.40
C GLY A 54 -2.31 2.33 16.51
N LEU A 55 -1.03 2.33 16.07
CA LEU A 55 -0.14 3.48 16.10
C LEU A 55 0.00 4.10 14.71
N HIS A 56 -0.06 5.42 14.68
CA HIS A 56 0.08 6.16 13.43
C HIS A 56 1.54 6.15 12.92
N PRO A 57 1.78 6.12 11.59
CA PRO A 57 3.12 6.21 11.00
C PRO A 57 3.95 7.42 11.47
N ALA A 58 3.29 8.53 11.80
CA ALA A 58 3.92 9.71 12.40
C ALA A 58 4.62 9.39 13.73
N ARG A 59 4.08 8.45 14.53
CA ARG A 59 4.65 8.00 15.81
C ARG A 59 5.74 6.95 15.63
N THR A 60 5.49 5.96 14.77
CA THR A 60 6.45 4.86 14.59
C THR A 60 7.64 5.25 13.73
N GLY A 61 7.50 6.31 12.93
CA GLY A 61 8.47 6.73 11.92
C GLY A 61 8.53 5.80 10.70
N LEU A 62 7.69 4.74 10.66
CA LEU A 62 7.59 3.85 9.53
C LEU A 62 6.69 4.51 8.47
N THR A 63 7.28 5.35 7.63
CA THR A 63 6.59 6.24 6.69
C THR A 63 6.79 5.86 5.22
N ALA A 64 7.57 4.80 4.95
CA ALA A 64 7.88 4.33 3.61
C ALA A 64 7.89 2.80 3.54
N PRO A 65 7.62 2.18 2.36
CA PRO A 65 7.52 0.74 2.20
C PRO A 65 8.91 0.10 1.99
N THR A 66 9.83 0.32 2.94
CA THR A 66 11.23 -0.11 2.86
C THR A 66 11.54 -1.35 3.70
N CYS A 67 10.51 -2.01 4.22
CA CYS A 67 10.67 -3.13 5.16
C CYS A 67 11.23 -4.42 4.52
N HIS A 68 11.29 -4.49 3.19
CA HIS A 68 11.94 -5.57 2.44
C HIS A 68 13.43 -5.36 2.21
N ILE A 69 13.95 -4.14 2.44
CA ILE A 69 15.36 -3.83 2.21
C ILE A 69 16.19 -4.47 3.32
N ALA A 70 17.23 -5.20 2.92
CA ALA A 70 18.18 -5.80 3.86
C ALA A 70 18.93 -4.71 4.65
N GLY A 71 19.24 -4.98 5.88
CA GLY A 71 20.03 -4.09 6.73
C GLY A 71 19.75 -4.32 8.21
N GLU A 72 20.78 -4.39 8.98
CA GLU A 72 20.83 -4.37 10.43
C GLU A 72 21.73 -3.20 10.86
N PRO A 73 21.40 -2.50 11.92
CA PRO A 73 20.25 -2.61 12.82
C PRO A 73 18.97 -1.95 12.28
N ILE A 74 17.90 -1.98 13.11
CA ILE A 74 16.69 -1.22 12.83
C ILE A 74 17.01 0.28 12.76
N LEU A 75 16.63 0.93 11.66
CA LEU A 75 16.83 2.35 11.48
C LEU A 75 15.83 3.17 12.30
N ARG A 76 16.30 4.23 12.94
CA ARG A 76 15.46 5.17 13.67
C ARG A 76 15.10 6.36 12.78
N PRO A 77 13.89 6.93 12.92
CA PRO A 77 13.53 8.13 12.16
C PRO A 77 14.44 9.30 12.55
N SER A 78 15.01 9.97 11.56
CA SER A 78 15.88 11.12 11.75
C SER A 78 16.00 11.92 10.46
N LEU A 79 16.42 13.18 10.54
CA LEU A 79 16.79 13.98 9.38
C LEU A 79 18.17 13.58 8.86
N LYS A 80 18.30 13.46 7.55
CA LYS A 80 19.57 13.20 6.86
C LYS A 80 20.28 14.53 6.57
N LEU A 81 21.17 14.95 7.45
CA LEU A 81 21.92 16.21 7.29
C LEU A 81 22.81 16.24 6.04
N ASN A 82 23.17 15.08 5.50
CA ASN A 82 23.92 14.92 4.26
C ASN A 82 23.01 14.80 3.02
N THR A 83 21.79 15.32 3.08
CA THR A 83 20.89 15.39 1.92
C THR A 83 21.54 16.23 0.82
N ALA A 84 21.48 15.74 -0.43
CA ALA A 84 22.09 16.42 -1.56
C ALA A 84 21.53 17.83 -1.76
N ALA A 85 22.39 18.77 -2.17
CA ALA A 85 22.07 20.20 -2.24
C ALA A 85 20.89 20.56 -3.16
N HIS A 86 20.61 19.76 -4.17
CA HIS A 86 19.46 19.99 -5.07
C HIS A 86 18.09 19.69 -4.43
N HIS A 87 18.04 19.06 -3.26
CA HIS A 87 16.80 18.86 -2.52
C HIS A 87 16.48 20.05 -1.63
N LYS A 88 15.32 20.68 -1.84
CA LYS A 88 14.85 21.84 -1.05
C LYS A 88 14.72 21.51 0.44
N LEU A 89 14.37 20.26 0.76
CA LEU A 89 14.17 19.79 2.12
C LEU A 89 15.15 18.66 2.46
N LEU A 90 15.55 18.58 3.72
CA LEU A 90 16.28 17.43 4.24
C LEU A 90 15.42 16.16 4.12
N SER A 91 16.00 15.09 3.63
CA SER A 91 15.34 13.79 3.55
C SER A 91 15.24 13.14 4.93
N LEU A 92 14.25 12.24 5.10
CA LEU A 92 14.14 11.42 6.30
C LEU A 92 14.87 10.08 6.13
N THR A 93 15.46 9.59 7.21
CA THR A 93 15.81 8.18 7.34
C THR A 93 14.53 7.36 7.33
N LYS A 94 14.42 6.44 6.39
CA LYS A 94 13.26 5.55 6.27
C LYS A 94 13.44 4.40 7.25
N VAL A 95 12.52 4.29 8.22
CA VAL A 95 12.47 3.13 9.11
C VAL A 95 12.22 1.88 8.27
N ASN A 96 13.04 0.87 8.45
CA ASN A 96 13.15 -0.28 7.54
C ASN A 96 12.42 -1.54 8.02
N ARG A 97 11.75 -1.49 9.18
CA ARG A 97 10.96 -2.61 9.73
C ARG A 97 10.10 -2.17 10.91
N LEU A 98 9.08 -2.94 11.24
CA LEU A 98 8.31 -2.76 12.46
C LEU A 98 9.10 -3.33 13.65
N ASP A 99 9.31 -2.52 14.67
CA ASP A 99 10.02 -2.95 15.90
C ASP A 99 9.10 -3.86 16.73
N THR A 100 9.61 -5.02 17.11
CA THR A 100 8.87 -6.02 17.92
C THR A 100 8.54 -5.54 19.34
N LYS A 101 9.12 -4.41 19.78
CA LYS A 101 8.77 -3.78 21.07
C LYS A 101 7.34 -3.22 21.09
N TYR A 102 6.78 -2.88 19.91
CA TYR A 102 5.42 -2.34 19.85
C TYR A 102 4.38 -3.41 20.22
N PRO A 103 3.49 -3.13 21.19
CA PRO A 103 2.30 -3.94 21.39
C PRO A 103 1.52 -4.04 20.08
N ASN A 104 1.02 -5.21 19.78
CA ASN A 104 0.26 -5.43 18.55
C ASN A 104 -0.89 -6.41 18.76
N MET A 105 -1.81 -6.41 17.82
CA MET A 105 -3.04 -7.17 17.89
C MET A 105 -2.78 -8.68 18.00
N ALA A 106 -1.82 -9.22 17.24
CA ALA A 106 -1.52 -10.66 17.26
C ALA A 106 -1.02 -11.12 18.64
N LYS A 107 -0.03 -10.40 19.22
CA LYS A 107 0.48 -10.72 20.57
C LYS A 107 -0.61 -10.65 21.63
N THR A 108 -1.51 -9.67 21.54
CA THR A 108 -2.58 -9.50 22.54
C THR A 108 -3.64 -10.57 22.41
N LEU A 109 -4.08 -10.89 21.20
CA LEU A 109 -5.06 -11.94 20.97
C LEU A 109 -4.50 -13.32 21.31
N LYS A 110 -3.23 -13.61 20.99
CA LYS A 110 -2.55 -14.84 21.44
C LYS A 110 -2.56 -14.98 22.96
N GLN A 111 -2.26 -13.89 23.68
CA GLN A 111 -2.33 -13.87 25.16
C GLN A 111 -3.75 -14.06 25.69
N ALA A 112 -4.76 -13.68 24.91
CA ALA A 112 -6.17 -13.93 25.22
C ALA A 112 -6.68 -15.33 24.79
N GLY A 113 -5.78 -16.22 24.37
CA GLY A 113 -6.09 -17.62 24.03
C GLY A 113 -6.47 -17.86 22.55
N TYR A 114 -6.38 -16.86 21.70
CA TYR A 114 -6.60 -17.02 20.26
C TYR A 114 -5.42 -17.71 19.59
N HIS A 115 -5.68 -18.62 18.66
CA HIS A 115 -4.68 -19.09 17.72
C HIS A 115 -4.52 -18.06 16.60
N THR A 116 -3.30 -17.65 16.31
CA THR A 116 -3.04 -16.50 15.44
C THR A 116 -2.34 -16.94 14.16
N ALA A 117 -2.85 -16.50 13.00
CA ALA A 117 -2.30 -16.88 11.70
C ALA A 117 -2.19 -15.68 10.76
N HIS A 118 -1.10 -15.65 9.99
CA HIS A 118 -0.85 -14.71 8.92
C HIS A 118 -0.69 -15.46 7.61
N PHE A 119 -1.46 -15.04 6.59
CA PHE A 119 -1.40 -15.55 5.23
C PHE A 119 -1.20 -14.42 4.24
N GLY A 120 -0.19 -14.55 3.37
CA GLY A 120 0.09 -13.61 2.28
C GLY A 120 1.21 -12.61 2.60
N LYS A 121 1.00 -11.35 2.25
CA LYS A 121 2.02 -10.29 2.31
C LYS A 121 2.21 -9.75 3.72
N TRP A 122 3.41 -9.95 4.28
CA TRP A 122 3.83 -9.32 5.54
C TRP A 122 4.31 -7.88 5.37
N HIS A 123 5.42 -7.69 4.68
CA HIS A 123 6.06 -6.41 4.33
C HIS A 123 6.32 -5.46 5.53
N LEU A 124 6.58 -6.01 6.73
CA LEU A 124 6.93 -5.26 7.94
C LEU A 124 8.32 -5.60 8.49
N GLY A 125 9.04 -6.48 7.83
CA GLY A 125 10.41 -6.88 8.16
C GLY A 125 10.66 -8.36 7.87
N ARG A 126 11.93 -8.71 7.75
CA ARG A 126 12.40 -10.10 7.72
C ARG A 126 12.93 -10.49 9.09
N SER A 127 13.28 -11.73 9.30
CA SER A 127 13.83 -12.22 10.57
C SER A 127 14.92 -11.26 11.10
N PRO A 128 14.88 -10.86 12.37
CA PRO A 128 13.96 -11.27 13.45
C PRO A 128 12.72 -10.34 13.61
N TYR A 129 12.06 -9.96 12.52
CA TYR A 129 10.88 -9.10 12.48
C TYR A 129 9.77 -9.66 11.57
N THR A 130 9.68 -10.99 11.46
CA THR A 130 8.63 -11.71 10.72
C THR A 130 7.28 -11.63 11.45
N ALA A 131 6.23 -12.14 10.84
CA ALA A 131 4.93 -12.25 11.52
C ALA A 131 5.03 -13.14 12.78
N LEU A 132 5.85 -14.20 12.73
CA LEU A 132 6.10 -15.07 13.89
C LEU A 132 6.73 -14.28 15.06
N ASP A 133 7.72 -13.43 14.79
CA ASP A 133 8.37 -12.56 15.80
C ASP A 133 7.39 -11.53 16.38
N HIS A 134 6.31 -11.20 15.65
CA HIS A 134 5.23 -10.32 16.08
C HIS A 134 4.06 -11.06 16.74
N GLY A 135 4.17 -12.37 16.99
CA GLY A 135 3.23 -13.13 17.82
C GLY A 135 2.23 -13.97 17.06
N PHE A 136 2.34 -14.09 15.75
CA PHE A 136 1.59 -15.08 15.01
C PHE A 136 2.12 -16.50 15.27
N ASP A 137 1.23 -17.49 15.29
CA ASP A 137 1.58 -18.92 15.40
C ASP A 137 1.92 -19.51 14.03
N ILE A 138 1.33 -18.94 12.97
CA ILE A 138 1.53 -19.36 11.57
C ILE A 138 1.84 -18.13 10.73
N ASP A 139 2.77 -18.28 9.77
CA ASP A 139 3.12 -17.28 8.75
C ASP A 139 3.37 -18.00 7.42
N ILE A 140 2.47 -17.87 6.46
CA ILE A 140 2.53 -18.49 5.13
C ILE A 140 2.35 -17.41 4.06
N PRO A 141 3.27 -17.29 3.11
CA PRO A 141 4.44 -18.13 2.81
C PRO A 141 5.73 -17.71 3.56
N ASN A 142 5.64 -16.98 4.66
CA ASN A 142 6.77 -16.43 5.41
C ASN A 142 7.67 -15.55 4.52
N TRP A 143 7.05 -14.53 3.91
CA TRP A 143 7.67 -13.69 2.91
C TRP A 143 7.67 -12.21 3.30
N TYR A 144 8.84 -11.61 3.29
CA TYR A 144 9.05 -10.21 3.67
C TYR A 144 8.96 -9.22 2.50
N GLY A 145 8.85 -9.70 1.27
CA GLY A 145 8.85 -8.86 0.06
C GLY A 145 7.62 -7.98 -0.12
N PRO A 146 7.70 -6.99 -1.02
CA PRO A 146 6.62 -6.01 -1.22
C PRO A 146 5.44 -6.54 -2.03
N GLY A 147 5.59 -7.64 -2.73
CA GLY A 147 4.60 -8.35 -3.53
C GLY A 147 4.92 -9.83 -3.56
N PRO A 148 4.27 -10.65 -4.40
CA PRO A 148 4.59 -12.07 -4.51
C PRO A 148 6.03 -12.27 -5.02
N ALA A 149 6.65 -13.38 -4.63
CA ALA A 149 8.03 -13.67 -5.00
C ALA A 149 8.15 -14.06 -6.47
N GLY A 150 8.32 -13.07 -7.33
CA GLY A 150 8.55 -13.20 -8.77
C GLY A 150 7.30 -13.10 -9.63
N SER A 151 6.21 -13.76 -9.30
CA SER A 151 4.99 -13.84 -10.10
C SER A 151 3.78 -14.19 -9.24
N TYR A 152 2.56 -13.89 -9.73
CA TYR A 152 1.32 -14.45 -9.18
C TYR A 152 1.07 -15.89 -9.64
N VAL A 153 1.51 -16.20 -10.86
CA VAL A 153 1.38 -17.53 -11.45
C VAL A 153 2.72 -18.24 -11.33
N ALA A 154 2.70 -19.47 -10.84
CA ALA A 154 3.90 -20.30 -10.68
C ALA A 154 4.65 -20.49 -12.03
N PRO A 155 6.01 -20.63 -11.99
CA PRO A 155 6.84 -20.90 -10.80
C PRO A 155 7.14 -19.65 -9.97
N TRP A 156 7.09 -19.81 -8.65
CA TRP A 156 7.41 -18.74 -7.69
C TRP A 156 8.86 -18.79 -7.22
N LYS A 157 9.29 -17.72 -6.55
CA LYS A 157 10.64 -17.58 -6.00
C LYS A 157 10.64 -17.42 -4.47
N PHE A 158 9.61 -17.92 -3.79
CA PHE A 158 9.64 -17.97 -2.33
C PHE A 158 10.73 -18.94 -1.87
N PRO A 159 11.51 -18.64 -0.82
CA PRO A 159 12.60 -19.51 -0.37
C PRO A 159 12.12 -20.92 0.01
N ASP A 160 11.09 -20.99 0.85
CA ASP A 160 10.65 -22.22 1.50
C ASP A 160 9.19 -22.59 1.17
N PHE A 161 8.62 -22.00 0.11
CA PHE A 161 7.24 -22.25 -0.28
C PHE A 161 7.16 -22.48 -1.80
N LYS A 162 6.73 -23.68 -2.18
CA LYS A 162 6.68 -24.12 -3.57
C LYS A 162 5.24 -24.31 -4.04
N GLU A 163 5.06 -24.16 -5.33
CA GLU A 163 3.81 -24.52 -6.00
C GLU A 163 3.51 -26.02 -5.87
N ALA A 164 2.24 -26.37 -5.79
CA ALA A 164 1.76 -27.75 -5.82
C ALA A 164 1.67 -28.28 -7.26
N TYR A 165 1.43 -27.41 -8.23
CA TYR A 165 1.35 -27.75 -9.65
C TYR A 165 1.76 -26.58 -10.55
N PRO A 166 2.22 -26.85 -11.79
CA PRO A 166 2.58 -25.79 -12.73
C PRO A 166 1.41 -24.85 -13.04
N GLY A 167 1.67 -23.54 -13.02
CA GLY A 167 0.65 -22.53 -13.31
C GLY A 167 -0.30 -22.22 -12.15
N GLU A 168 -0.05 -22.76 -10.95
CA GLU A 168 -0.81 -22.42 -9.75
C GLU A 168 -0.78 -20.91 -9.47
N HIS A 169 -1.91 -20.33 -9.07
CA HIS A 169 -1.99 -18.91 -8.72
C HIS A 169 -1.81 -18.73 -7.21
N ILE A 170 -0.97 -17.79 -6.79
CA ILE A 170 -0.59 -17.63 -5.38
C ILE A 170 -1.78 -17.36 -4.46
N GLU A 171 -2.78 -16.59 -4.92
CA GLU A 171 -3.96 -16.33 -4.09
C GLU A 171 -4.84 -17.58 -3.92
N ASP A 172 -4.93 -18.44 -4.95
CA ASP A 172 -5.63 -19.72 -4.83
C ASP A 172 -4.93 -20.61 -3.81
N ARG A 173 -3.60 -20.68 -3.88
CA ARG A 173 -2.81 -21.42 -2.89
C ARG A 173 -2.96 -20.85 -1.48
N MET A 174 -3.01 -19.53 -1.30
CA MET A 174 -3.28 -18.94 0.01
C MET A 174 -4.66 -19.33 0.53
N ALA A 175 -5.67 -19.41 -0.35
CA ALA A 175 -7.00 -19.86 0.04
C ALA A 175 -7.00 -21.35 0.45
N ASP A 176 -6.25 -22.22 -0.24
CA ASP A 176 -6.09 -23.64 0.14
C ASP A 176 -5.47 -23.79 1.54
N GLU A 177 -4.43 -22.99 1.83
CA GLU A 177 -3.79 -22.98 3.15
C GLU A 177 -4.75 -22.47 4.24
N ILE A 178 -5.58 -21.46 3.91
CA ILE A 178 -6.60 -20.94 4.82
C ILE A 178 -7.72 -21.97 5.05
N ASP A 179 -8.17 -22.67 4.02
CA ASP A 179 -9.18 -23.73 4.14
C ASP A 179 -8.70 -24.81 5.13
N THR A 180 -7.47 -25.29 4.94
CA THR A 180 -6.83 -26.25 5.86
C THR A 180 -6.72 -25.72 7.29
N TYR A 181 -6.37 -24.43 7.42
CA TYR A 181 -6.28 -23.76 8.72
C TYR A 181 -7.65 -23.70 9.42
N LEU A 182 -8.70 -23.29 8.70
CA LEU A 182 -10.06 -23.14 9.25
C LEU A 182 -10.66 -24.51 9.64
N GLU A 183 -10.43 -25.57 8.86
CA GLU A 183 -10.82 -26.94 9.20
C GLU A 183 -10.23 -27.37 10.54
N LYS A 184 -8.95 -27.11 10.75
CA LYS A 184 -8.28 -27.38 12.01
C LYS A 184 -8.87 -26.56 13.17
N ARG A 185 -9.22 -25.26 12.95
CA ARG A 185 -9.83 -24.42 13.98
C ARG A 185 -11.26 -24.86 14.32
N ALA A 186 -12.01 -25.34 13.31
CA ALA A 186 -13.33 -25.90 13.53
C ALA A 186 -13.27 -27.20 14.36
N ALA A 187 -12.28 -28.06 14.08
CA ALA A 187 -12.10 -29.34 14.77
C ALA A 187 -11.67 -29.16 16.24
N ASP A 188 -10.75 -28.25 16.54
CA ASP A 188 -10.24 -28.03 17.89
C ASP A 188 -11.02 -26.96 18.69
N GLN A 189 -12.01 -26.33 18.04
CA GLN A 189 -12.92 -25.32 18.63
C GLN A 189 -12.18 -24.13 19.28
N LYS A 190 -10.95 -23.86 18.85
CA LYS A 190 -10.19 -22.73 19.37
C LYS A 190 -10.56 -21.43 18.66
N PRO A 191 -10.72 -20.33 19.43
CA PRO A 191 -10.88 -19.02 18.81
C PRO A 191 -9.64 -18.69 17.99
N PHE A 192 -9.82 -17.98 16.88
CA PHE A 192 -8.72 -17.65 16.01
C PHE A 192 -8.70 -16.16 15.61
N TYR A 193 -7.51 -15.67 15.33
CA TYR A 193 -7.24 -14.42 14.65
C TYR A 193 -6.50 -14.72 13.36
N LEU A 194 -7.10 -14.39 12.22
CA LEU A 194 -6.56 -14.66 10.90
C LEU A 194 -6.35 -13.36 10.14
N ASN A 195 -5.10 -13.08 9.79
CA ASN A 195 -4.73 -12.06 8.83
C ASN A 195 -4.60 -12.72 7.45
N TYR A 196 -5.59 -12.54 6.59
CA TYR A 196 -5.45 -12.79 5.16
C TYR A 196 -5.09 -11.48 4.48
N TRP A 197 -3.80 -11.27 4.28
CA TRP A 197 -3.27 -10.07 3.62
C TRP A 197 -2.82 -10.46 2.21
N GLN A 198 -3.76 -10.37 1.25
CA GLN A 198 -3.53 -10.76 -0.13
C GLN A 198 -2.38 -9.96 -0.75
N PHE A 199 -1.66 -10.56 -1.70
CA PHE A 199 -0.70 -9.86 -2.55
C PHE A 199 -1.40 -9.02 -3.61
N SER A 200 -2.63 -9.42 -3.98
CA SER A 200 -3.44 -8.77 -5.00
C SER A 200 -3.94 -7.40 -4.50
N VAL A 201 -3.80 -6.38 -5.34
CA VAL A 201 -3.50 -6.33 -6.79
C VAL A 201 -2.16 -5.62 -7.06
N HIS A 202 -1.16 -5.79 -6.19
CA HIS A 202 0.17 -5.18 -6.31
C HIS A 202 0.95 -5.76 -7.50
N GLY A 203 1.87 -4.99 -8.08
CA GLY A 203 2.82 -5.53 -9.07
C GLY A 203 3.71 -6.67 -8.50
N PRO A 204 4.19 -7.60 -9.33
CA PRO A 204 4.10 -7.61 -10.80
C PRO A 204 2.69 -7.84 -11.30
N PHE A 205 2.33 -7.15 -12.40
CA PHE A 205 0.99 -7.29 -12.96
C PHE A 205 0.93 -8.52 -13.85
N ASN A 206 0.36 -9.60 -13.33
CA ASN A 206 0.03 -10.80 -14.08
C ASN A 206 -1.09 -11.58 -13.36
N ALA A 207 -1.84 -12.35 -14.12
CA ALA A 207 -2.99 -13.11 -13.62
C ALA A 207 -3.17 -14.39 -14.45
N LYS A 208 -4.18 -15.18 -14.10
CA LYS A 208 -4.58 -16.36 -14.88
C LYS A 208 -4.93 -15.96 -16.31
N ALA A 209 -4.36 -16.64 -17.31
CA ALA A 209 -4.53 -16.29 -18.72
C ALA A 209 -5.99 -16.28 -19.17
N ASN A 210 -6.78 -17.25 -18.71
CA ASN A 210 -8.22 -17.31 -19.01
C ASN A 210 -9.01 -16.13 -18.43
N TYR A 211 -8.58 -15.59 -17.28
CA TYR A 211 -9.21 -14.39 -16.69
C TYR A 211 -8.85 -13.14 -17.52
N ILE A 212 -7.57 -12.99 -17.90
CA ILE A 212 -7.15 -11.88 -18.77
C ILE A 212 -7.97 -11.89 -20.07
N GLU A 213 -8.10 -13.06 -20.69
CA GLU A 213 -8.85 -13.24 -21.95
C GLU A 213 -10.32 -12.81 -21.78
N SER A 214 -10.97 -13.19 -20.68
CA SER A 214 -12.38 -12.87 -20.41
C SER A 214 -12.68 -11.37 -20.25
N TYR A 215 -11.65 -10.54 -20.06
CA TYR A 215 -11.81 -9.09 -19.95
C TYR A 215 -11.45 -8.31 -21.21
N LYS A 216 -10.79 -8.92 -22.20
CA LYS A 216 -10.35 -8.19 -23.41
C LYS A 216 -11.50 -7.54 -24.17
N ASP A 217 -12.58 -8.27 -24.34
CA ASP A 217 -13.77 -7.78 -25.07
C ASP A 217 -14.64 -6.81 -24.25
N LYS A 218 -14.34 -6.66 -22.95
CA LYS A 218 -15.06 -5.73 -22.06
C LYS A 218 -14.40 -4.35 -21.98
N ILE A 219 -13.26 -4.16 -22.63
CA ILE A 219 -12.51 -2.91 -22.55
C ILE A 219 -13.18 -1.81 -23.36
N ASP A 220 -13.60 -0.74 -22.68
CA ASP A 220 -13.94 0.53 -23.32
C ASP A 220 -12.67 1.39 -23.42
N PRO A 221 -12.20 1.74 -24.64
CA PRO A 221 -11.02 2.58 -24.82
C PRO A 221 -11.18 4.00 -24.26
N ASN A 222 -12.42 4.46 -24.04
CA ASN A 222 -12.73 5.77 -23.48
C ASN A 222 -12.80 5.77 -21.96
N ASP A 223 -12.87 4.59 -21.31
CA ASP A 223 -12.83 4.49 -19.86
C ASP A 223 -11.40 4.74 -19.34
N ALA A 224 -11.33 5.20 -18.12
CA ALA A 224 -10.07 5.37 -17.40
C ALA A 224 -9.50 4.04 -16.84
N GLN A 225 -10.37 3.04 -16.63
CA GLN A 225 -10.05 1.67 -16.22
C GLN A 225 -10.12 0.75 -17.44
N LYS A 226 -8.99 0.35 -17.99
CA LYS A 226 -8.91 -0.38 -19.26
C LYS A 226 -7.79 -1.41 -19.36
N SER A 227 -7.27 -1.89 -18.22
CA SER A 227 -6.31 -2.98 -18.20
C SER A 227 -7.01 -4.32 -17.96
N PRO A 228 -7.04 -5.24 -18.94
CA PRO A 228 -7.61 -6.58 -18.74
C PRO A 228 -6.81 -7.41 -17.74
N THR A 229 -5.48 -7.22 -17.68
CA THR A 229 -4.63 -7.89 -16.69
C THR A 229 -4.98 -7.46 -15.27
N TYR A 230 -5.14 -6.16 -15.03
CA TYR A 230 -5.51 -5.68 -13.69
C TYR A 230 -6.94 -6.11 -13.32
N ALA A 231 -7.89 -6.09 -14.25
CA ALA A 231 -9.24 -6.61 -14.04
C ALA A 231 -9.22 -8.10 -13.64
N ALA A 232 -8.38 -8.90 -14.29
CA ALA A 232 -8.17 -10.32 -13.94
C ALA A 232 -7.56 -10.50 -12.54
N MET A 233 -6.68 -9.59 -12.10
CA MET A 233 -6.13 -9.60 -10.73
C MET A 233 -7.20 -9.24 -9.70
N VAL A 234 -8.06 -8.25 -9.98
CA VAL A 234 -9.21 -7.89 -9.12
C VAL A 234 -10.17 -9.08 -9.02
N LYS A 235 -10.46 -9.75 -10.14
CA LYS A 235 -11.29 -10.97 -10.14
C LYS A 235 -10.68 -12.07 -9.28
N SER A 236 -9.38 -12.35 -9.39
CA SER A 236 -8.71 -13.35 -8.56
C SER A 236 -8.78 -13.03 -7.07
N LEU A 237 -8.66 -11.75 -6.71
CA LEU A 237 -8.84 -11.26 -5.34
C LEU A 237 -10.26 -11.56 -4.84
N ASP A 238 -11.27 -11.17 -5.62
CA ASP A 238 -12.69 -11.34 -5.25
C ASP A 238 -13.08 -12.82 -5.13
N ASP A 239 -12.64 -13.66 -6.08
CA ASP A 239 -12.90 -15.11 -6.05
C ASP A 239 -12.36 -15.74 -4.76
N ASN A 240 -11.15 -15.34 -4.33
CA ASN A 240 -10.53 -15.89 -3.11
C ASN A 240 -11.16 -15.33 -1.81
N VAL A 241 -11.69 -14.11 -1.83
CA VAL A 241 -12.59 -13.66 -0.74
C VAL A 241 -13.83 -14.57 -0.70
N GLY A 242 -14.42 -14.88 -1.86
CA GLY A 242 -15.54 -15.80 -1.98
C GLY A 242 -15.28 -17.17 -1.36
N ARG A 243 -14.14 -17.78 -1.69
CA ARG A 243 -13.72 -19.09 -1.15
C ARG A 243 -13.65 -19.09 0.38
N VAL A 244 -13.01 -18.08 0.96
CA VAL A 244 -12.92 -17.97 2.43
C VAL A 244 -14.30 -17.84 3.06
N LEU A 245 -15.23 -17.08 2.45
CA LEU A 245 -16.60 -16.97 2.95
C LEU A 245 -17.34 -18.30 2.85
N ASP A 246 -17.17 -19.03 1.75
CA ASP A 246 -17.81 -20.35 1.57
C ASP A 246 -17.28 -21.37 2.60
N LYS A 247 -15.97 -21.37 2.85
CA LYS A 247 -15.36 -22.27 3.86
C LYS A 247 -15.85 -21.94 5.28
N LEU A 248 -15.95 -20.65 5.63
CA LEU A 248 -16.52 -20.24 6.92
C LEU A 248 -17.99 -20.67 7.06
N ASP A 249 -18.79 -20.62 5.99
CA ASP A 249 -20.18 -21.06 5.98
C ASP A 249 -20.27 -22.59 6.10
N GLU A 250 -19.48 -23.35 5.33
CA GLU A 250 -19.35 -24.81 5.35
C GLU A 250 -19.06 -25.31 6.76
N LEU A 251 -18.05 -24.72 7.41
CA LEU A 251 -17.61 -25.07 8.75
C LEU A 251 -18.50 -24.47 9.87
N LYS A 252 -19.57 -23.74 9.51
CA LYS A 252 -20.49 -23.08 10.45
C LYS A 252 -19.82 -22.05 11.38
N LEU A 253 -18.68 -21.51 10.95
CA LEU A 253 -17.91 -20.51 11.72
C LEU A 253 -18.42 -19.08 11.49
N SER A 254 -19.11 -18.79 10.38
CA SER A 254 -19.55 -17.45 9.98
C SER A 254 -20.33 -16.69 11.04
N LYS A 255 -21.18 -17.39 11.83
CA LYS A 255 -22.03 -16.74 12.85
C LYS A 255 -21.23 -16.11 13.99
N ASN A 256 -20.06 -16.66 14.29
CA ASN A 256 -19.18 -16.21 15.38
C ASN A 256 -17.84 -15.69 14.87
N THR A 257 -17.84 -15.14 13.66
CA THR A 257 -16.62 -14.56 13.05
C THR A 257 -16.86 -13.11 12.69
N LEU A 258 -16.07 -12.20 13.26
CA LEU A 258 -15.96 -10.81 12.83
C LEU A 258 -15.01 -10.74 11.66
N ILE A 259 -15.46 -10.17 10.55
CA ILE A 259 -14.65 -10.01 9.32
C ILE A 259 -14.53 -8.53 9.00
N PHE A 260 -13.30 -8.06 8.81
CA PHE A 260 -13.02 -6.79 8.15
C PHE A 260 -12.38 -7.03 6.78
N PHE A 261 -12.94 -6.44 5.74
CA PHE A 261 -12.26 -6.26 4.46
C PHE A 261 -11.76 -4.82 4.36
N TYR A 262 -10.52 -4.64 3.91
CA TYR A 262 -9.86 -3.34 3.86
C TYR A 262 -8.70 -3.36 2.85
N SER A 263 -8.32 -2.22 2.26
CA SER A 263 -7.10 -2.09 1.45
C SER A 263 -6.04 -1.26 2.17
N ASP A 264 -4.76 -1.53 1.89
CA ASP A 264 -3.66 -0.86 2.58
C ASP A 264 -3.30 0.53 2.00
N ASN A 265 -3.70 0.82 0.79
CA ASN A 265 -3.65 2.15 0.15
C ASN A 265 -4.49 2.14 -1.13
N GLY A 266 -4.64 3.30 -1.75
CA GLY A 266 -5.34 3.44 -3.02
C GLY A 266 -4.62 2.80 -4.21
N GLY A 267 -5.31 2.71 -5.34
CA GLY A 267 -4.87 2.04 -6.55
C GLY A 267 -3.62 2.65 -7.19
N ASN A 268 -2.85 1.80 -7.85
CA ASN A 268 -1.61 2.16 -8.52
C ASN A 268 -1.87 2.80 -9.88
N MET A 269 -1.48 4.06 -10.04
CA MET A 269 -1.66 4.85 -11.27
C MET A 269 -0.34 5.25 -11.94
N TYR A 270 0.79 4.66 -11.56
CA TYR A 270 2.11 5.08 -12.06
C TYR A 270 2.92 3.98 -12.74
N ASN A 271 2.52 2.73 -12.59
CA ASN A 271 3.07 1.65 -13.41
C ASN A 271 2.35 1.59 -14.76
N GLU A 272 2.88 0.78 -15.65
CA GLU A 272 2.29 0.49 -16.95
C GLU A 272 2.02 -1.02 -17.04
N VAL A 273 0.83 -1.37 -17.51
CA VAL A 273 0.39 -2.72 -17.85
C VAL A 273 -0.62 -2.62 -19.00
N ASP A 274 -0.55 -3.50 -19.97
CA ASP A 274 -1.42 -3.50 -21.16
C ASP A 274 -1.43 -2.16 -21.94
N GLY A 275 -0.27 -1.41 -21.91
CA GLY A 275 -0.17 -0.09 -22.55
C GLY A 275 -0.91 1.04 -21.84
N THR A 276 -1.35 0.84 -20.60
CA THR A 276 -2.08 1.84 -19.80
C THR A 276 -1.62 1.82 -18.34
N THR A 277 -2.14 2.74 -17.51
CA THR A 277 -1.99 2.62 -16.05
C THR A 277 -2.77 1.39 -15.57
N PRO A 278 -2.32 0.70 -14.50
CA PRO A 278 -3.04 -0.47 -13.98
C PRO A 278 -4.51 -0.16 -13.71
N THR A 279 -4.79 0.93 -13.03
CA THR A 279 -6.15 1.38 -12.72
C THR A 279 -6.28 2.90 -12.73
N SER A 280 -7.49 3.37 -12.42
CA SER A 280 -7.84 4.76 -12.18
C SER A 280 -8.73 4.86 -10.94
N ASN A 281 -8.37 5.74 -10.02
CA ASN A 281 -9.15 5.96 -8.79
C ASN A 281 -10.31 6.95 -8.96
N ARG A 282 -10.62 7.40 -10.20
CA ARG A 282 -11.75 8.33 -10.42
C ARG A 282 -13.05 7.81 -9.80
N PRO A 283 -13.87 8.71 -9.20
CA PRO A 283 -13.82 10.17 -9.19
C PRO A 283 -12.76 10.76 -8.25
N LEU A 284 -12.15 9.97 -7.37
CA LEU A 284 -11.11 10.42 -6.45
C LEU A 284 -9.86 10.88 -7.20
N ARG A 285 -9.19 11.90 -6.67
CA ARG A 285 -7.94 12.40 -7.23
C ARG A 285 -6.75 11.57 -6.78
N GLY A 286 -5.76 11.40 -7.68
CA GLY A 286 -4.49 10.74 -7.38
C GLY A 286 -4.62 9.24 -7.12
N GLY A 287 -3.62 8.68 -6.46
CA GLY A 287 -3.52 7.25 -6.17
C GLY A 287 -2.40 6.95 -5.18
N LYS A 288 -1.99 5.69 -5.12
CA LYS A 288 -0.88 5.23 -4.27
C LYS A 288 0.31 6.20 -4.32
N GLY A 289 0.84 6.55 -3.15
CA GLY A 289 2.02 7.41 -3.02
C GLY A 289 1.75 8.90 -2.89
N ASN A 290 0.48 9.35 -2.76
CA ASN A 290 0.16 10.74 -2.43
C ASN A 290 -1.06 10.85 -1.51
N ASN A 291 -1.21 12.03 -0.89
CA ASN A 291 -2.28 12.29 0.09
C ASN A 291 -3.59 12.80 -0.53
N TRP A 292 -3.79 12.66 -1.85
CA TRP A 292 -5.12 12.81 -2.42
C TRP A 292 -6.03 11.65 -1.97
N ASP A 293 -7.34 11.83 -1.97
CA ASP A 293 -8.28 10.78 -1.54
C ASP A 293 -8.09 9.47 -2.32
N GLY A 294 -7.75 9.53 -3.62
CA GLY A 294 -7.42 8.34 -4.39
C GLY A 294 -6.21 7.54 -3.89
N GLY A 295 -5.35 8.15 -3.08
CA GLY A 295 -4.21 7.45 -2.46
C GLY A 295 -4.50 6.86 -1.09
N VAL A 296 -5.51 7.39 -0.37
CA VAL A 296 -5.73 7.06 1.05
C VAL A 296 -7.16 6.64 1.40
N ARG A 297 -8.16 6.95 0.57
CA ARG A 297 -9.52 6.44 0.73
C ARG A 297 -9.63 5.08 0.07
N VAL A 298 -10.09 4.08 0.84
CA VAL A 298 -10.03 2.67 0.45
C VAL A 298 -11.36 1.96 0.71
N PRO A 299 -11.65 0.84 0.03
CA PRO A 299 -12.82 0.05 0.34
C PRO A 299 -12.71 -0.55 1.75
N CYS A 300 -13.85 -0.54 2.48
CA CYS A 300 -13.93 -1.15 3.79
C CYS A 300 -15.32 -1.74 4.05
N ILE A 301 -15.34 -2.99 4.52
CA ILE A 301 -16.55 -3.71 4.90
C ILE A 301 -16.30 -4.32 6.28
N ALA A 302 -17.33 -4.29 7.15
CA ALA A 302 -17.33 -5.01 8.43
C ALA A 302 -18.53 -5.94 8.49
N VAL A 303 -18.29 -7.19 8.88
CA VAL A 303 -19.34 -8.21 9.03
C VAL A 303 -19.19 -8.91 10.37
N TRP A 304 -20.26 -8.92 11.17
CA TRP A 304 -20.37 -9.76 12.35
C TRP A 304 -21.85 -10.11 12.55
N PRO A 305 -22.28 -11.32 12.13
CA PRO A 305 -23.69 -11.68 12.18
C PRO A 305 -24.28 -11.62 13.59
N GLY A 306 -25.43 -10.95 13.73
CA GLY A 306 -26.07 -10.72 15.02
C GLY A 306 -25.57 -9.49 15.80
N HIS A 307 -24.47 -8.86 15.37
CA HIS A 307 -23.88 -7.67 15.99
C HIS A 307 -23.84 -6.45 15.07
N ILE A 308 -23.63 -6.67 13.79
CA ILE A 308 -23.61 -5.62 12.77
C ILE A 308 -24.82 -5.82 11.86
N GLU A 309 -25.58 -4.74 11.63
CA GLU A 309 -26.76 -4.77 10.77
C GLU A 309 -26.39 -5.10 9.32
N LYS A 310 -27.13 -6.05 8.73
CA LYS A 310 -26.95 -6.46 7.33
C LYS A 310 -27.36 -5.34 6.38
N LYS A 311 -26.62 -5.20 5.25
CA LYS A 311 -26.88 -4.22 4.20
C LYS A 311 -26.86 -2.77 4.72
N SER A 312 -26.23 -2.53 5.87
CA SER A 312 -26.08 -1.18 6.41
C SER A 312 -24.89 -0.44 5.76
N LYS A 313 -24.91 0.88 5.93
CA LYS A 313 -23.82 1.76 5.47
C LYS A 313 -23.44 2.71 6.59
N SER A 314 -22.18 3.06 6.65
CA SER A 314 -21.68 4.08 7.56
C SER A 314 -20.90 5.15 6.81
N SER A 315 -21.22 6.40 7.05
CA SER A 315 -20.46 7.56 6.60
C SER A 315 -19.50 8.11 7.66
N GLU A 316 -19.35 7.40 8.78
CA GLU A 316 -18.39 7.76 9.82
C GLU A 316 -16.94 7.60 9.31
N LEU A 317 -16.06 8.47 9.81
CA LEU A 317 -14.64 8.41 9.46
C LEU A 317 -13.97 7.22 10.14
N LEU A 318 -13.34 6.35 9.34
CA LEU A 318 -12.53 5.24 9.82
C LEU A 318 -11.08 5.43 9.38
N SER A 319 -10.12 5.12 10.25
CA SER A 319 -8.70 5.11 9.95
C SER A 319 -8.09 3.72 10.20
N SER A 320 -7.01 3.40 9.51
CA SER A 320 -6.25 2.15 9.73
C SER A 320 -5.76 1.98 11.18
N THR A 321 -5.65 3.04 11.95
CA THR A 321 -5.30 3.00 13.38
C THR A 321 -6.43 2.51 14.29
N ASP A 322 -7.65 2.42 13.78
CA ASP A 322 -8.85 2.12 14.59
C ASP A 322 -9.09 0.61 14.79
N PHE A 323 -8.50 -0.26 13.95
CA PHE A 323 -8.76 -1.70 14.00
C PHE A 323 -8.39 -2.31 15.35
N TYR A 324 -7.18 -2.06 15.83
CA TYR A 324 -6.72 -2.69 17.07
C TYR A 324 -7.54 -2.24 18.31
N PRO A 325 -7.75 -0.94 18.60
CA PRO A 325 -8.62 -0.54 19.71
C PRO A 325 -10.06 -1.03 19.56
N THR A 326 -10.59 -1.13 18.32
CA THR A 326 -11.93 -1.67 18.07
C THR A 326 -12.03 -3.15 18.43
N ILE A 327 -11.07 -3.96 18.02
CA ILE A 327 -11.04 -5.39 18.33
C ILE A 327 -10.98 -5.62 19.85
N LEU A 328 -10.15 -4.87 20.57
CA LEU A 328 -10.09 -4.98 22.02
C LEU A 328 -11.42 -4.64 22.69
N ASP A 329 -12.06 -3.55 22.25
CA ASP A 329 -13.36 -3.11 22.79
C ASP A 329 -14.47 -4.15 22.51
N LEU A 330 -14.54 -4.66 21.28
CA LEU A 330 -15.55 -5.67 20.91
C LEU A 330 -15.38 -6.99 21.66
N LEU A 331 -14.15 -7.37 21.99
CA LEU A 331 -13.83 -8.60 22.73
C LEU A 331 -13.79 -8.41 24.24
N GLY A 332 -13.98 -7.18 24.74
CA GLY A 332 -13.86 -6.87 26.17
C GLY A 332 -12.44 -7.08 26.73
N ILE A 333 -11.42 -7.03 25.89
CA ILE A 333 -10.02 -7.16 26.29
C ILE A 333 -9.51 -5.80 26.76
N PRO A 334 -9.09 -5.66 28.03
CA PRO A 334 -8.64 -4.38 28.53
C PRO A 334 -7.35 -3.94 27.85
N LYS A 335 -7.27 -2.65 27.56
CA LYS A 335 -6.02 -2.01 27.14
C LYS A 335 -4.97 -2.17 28.25
N LYS A 336 -3.74 -2.55 27.88
CA LYS A 336 -2.63 -2.63 28.85
C LYS A 336 -2.32 -1.25 29.43
N GLU A 337 -1.87 -1.23 30.67
CA GLU A 337 -1.31 -0.03 31.28
C GLU A 337 -0.18 0.53 30.38
N ASN A 338 -0.14 1.84 30.19
CA ASN A 338 0.81 2.53 29.32
C ASN A 338 0.74 2.20 27.80
N GLN A 339 -0.23 1.41 27.36
CA GLN A 339 -0.44 1.21 25.92
C GLN A 339 -1.08 2.46 25.30
N THR A 340 -0.49 2.96 24.23
CA THR A 340 -1.01 4.11 23.48
C THR A 340 -1.69 3.61 22.20
N PHE A 341 -2.81 4.23 21.86
CA PHE A 341 -3.41 4.18 20.53
C PHE A 341 -3.52 5.59 19.95
N ASP A 342 -3.31 5.70 18.65
CA ASP A 342 -3.57 6.92 17.90
C ASP A 342 -4.96 6.86 17.24
N GLY A 343 -5.54 5.67 17.12
CA GLY A 343 -6.92 5.41 16.76
C GLY A 343 -7.85 5.29 17.96
N ILE A 344 -9.13 5.09 17.67
CA ILE A 344 -10.20 4.88 18.66
C ILE A 344 -11.03 3.66 18.28
N SER A 345 -11.84 3.13 19.19
CA SER A 345 -12.84 2.12 18.85
C SER A 345 -13.95 2.74 17.99
N ILE A 346 -14.27 2.06 16.89
CA ILE A 346 -15.41 2.39 16.01
C ILE A 346 -16.64 1.53 16.34
N ARG A 347 -16.67 0.89 17.51
CA ARG A 347 -17.82 0.09 17.95
C ARG A 347 -19.14 0.83 17.83
N PRO A 348 -19.28 2.13 18.19
CA PRO A 348 -20.54 2.84 17.99
C PRO A 348 -21.00 2.84 16.52
N ALA A 349 -20.10 3.10 15.58
CA ALA A 349 -20.43 3.05 14.15
C ALA A 349 -20.86 1.65 13.71
N LEU A 350 -20.20 0.59 14.19
CA LEU A 350 -20.58 -0.81 13.91
C LEU A 350 -21.96 -1.18 14.48
N GLU A 351 -22.36 -0.54 15.58
CA GLU A 351 -23.69 -0.67 16.20
C GLU A 351 -24.73 0.27 15.58
N GLY A 352 -24.42 0.98 14.48
CA GLY A 352 -25.32 1.94 13.84
C GLY A 352 -25.54 3.24 14.63
N LYS A 353 -24.67 3.53 15.60
CA LYS A 353 -24.72 4.74 16.43
C LYS A 353 -23.74 5.81 15.91
N PRO A 354 -24.04 7.10 16.09
CA PRO A 354 -23.11 8.16 15.70
C PRO A 354 -21.82 8.11 16.52
N MET A 355 -20.73 8.44 15.88
CA MET A 355 -19.42 8.63 16.53
C MET A 355 -19.31 10.03 17.12
N SER A 356 -18.54 10.19 18.19
CA SER A 356 -18.13 11.52 18.64
C SER A 356 -17.30 12.20 17.56
N LYS A 357 -17.41 13.54 17.46
CA LYS A 357 -16.59 14.32 16.52
C LYS A 357 -15.12 13.95 16.70
N ARG A 358 -14.48 13.62 15.59
CA ARG A 358 -13.07 13.22 15.55
C ARG A 358 -12.36 13.82 14.34
N TYR A 359 -11.04 13.83 14.43
CA TYR A 359 -10.17 14.05 13.30
C TYR A 359 -9.44 12.77 12.95
N ILE A 360 -9.22 12.53 11.66
CA ILE A 360 -8.26 11.52 11.19
C ILE A 360 -7.13 12.20 10.44
N PHE A 361 -6.01 11.52 10.37
CA PHE A 361 -4.77 12.10 9.84
C PHE A 361 -4.15 11.13 8.84
N THR A 362 -3.50 11.69 7.82
CA THR A 362 -2.59 10.96 6.95
C THR A 362 -1.23 11.65 6.98
N TYR A 363 -0.17 10.87 6.99
CA TYR A 363 1.19 11.42 7.12
C TYR A 363 2.11 10.80 6.08
N PHE A 364 2.58 11.62 5.15
CA PHE A 364 3.49 11.20 4.10
C PHE A 364 4.59 12.24 3.87
N PRO A 365 5.67 12.23 4.69
CA PRO A 365 6.74 13.21 4.66
C PRO A 365 7.75 12.97 3.54
N HIS A 366 7.30 12.47 2.39
CA HIS A 366 8.12 12.15 1.23
C HIS A 366 7.53 12.81 -0.01
N ALA A 367 8.36 13.44 -0.81
CA ALA A 367 7.94 13.93 -2.12
C ALA A 367 7.92 12.76 -3.13
N THR A 368 6.91 12.73 -3.97
CA THR A 368 6.80 11.77 -5.07
C THR A 368 6.70 12.48 -6.41
N LYS A 369 7.07 11.76 -7.48
CA LYS A 369 6.90 12.21 -8.86
C LYS A 369 5.77 11.47 -9.57
N VAL A 370 5.19 10.49 -8.91
CA VAL A 370 4.21 9.56 -9.50
C VAL A 370 3.02 9.36 -8.54
N PRO A 371 1.78 9.22 -9.03
CA PRO A 371 1.36 9.46 -10.42
C PRO A 371 1.54 10.92 -10.84
N ASP A 372 1.53 11.85 -9.87
CA ASP A 372 1.76 13.27 -10.02
C ASP A 372 2.92 13.70 -9.12
N THR A 373 3.55 14.84 -9.43
CA THR A 373 4.48 15.47 -8.49
C THR A 373 3.70 15.93 -7.27
N PHE A 374 3.98 15.32 -6.13
CA PHE A 374 3.32 15.64 -4.87
C PHE A 374 4.36 15.93 -3.79
N PRO A 375 4.31 17.10 -3.13
CA PRO A 375 5.27 17.47 -2.10
C PRO A 375 5.14 16.62 -0.83
N ASN A 376 6.17 16.67 0.01
CA ASN A 376 6.11 16.17 1.39
C ASN A 376 4.89 16.74 2.11
N SER A 377 4.06 15.91 2.72
CA SER A 377 2.76 16.39 3.21
C SER A 377 2.23 15.65 4.42
N ALA A 378 1.29 16.27 5.09
CA ALA A 378 0.40 15.70 6.06
C ALA A 378 -1.02 16.20 5.79
N ALA A 379 -2.03 15.40 6.06
CA ALA A 379 -3.40 15.85 5.93
C ALA A 379 -4.22 15.58 7.19
N ILE A 380 -5.27 16.37 7.38
CA ILE A 380 -6.26 16.23 8.44
C ILE A 380 -7.66 16.29 7.83
N TYR A 381 -8.53 15.41 8.32
CA TYR A 381 -9.92 15.35 7.94
C TYR A 381 -10.81 15.71 9.14
N ASP A 382 -11.77 16.59 8.90
CA ASP A 382 -12.83 16.98 9.83
C ASP A 382 -14.17 16.82 9.09
N ASP A 383 -14.77 15.67 9.27
CA ASP A 383 -16.02 15.26 8.61
C ASP A 383 -16.05 15.60 7.11
N GLU A 384 -16.54 16.78 6.73
CA GLU A 384 -16.67 17.21 5.32
C GLU A 384 -15.43 17.92 4.76
N TRP A 385 -14.47 18.29 5.62
CA TRP A 385 -13.33 19.11 5.24
C TRP A 385 -12.02 18.34 5.30
N LYS A 386 -11.14 18.67 4.37
CA LYS A 386 -9.77 18.15 4.35
C LYS A 386 -8.79 19.30 4.15
N VAL A 387 -7.81 19.41 5.05
CA VAL A 387 -6.61 20.22 4.82
C VAL A 387 -5.45 19.30 4.46
N ILE A 388 -4.79 19.61 3.36
CA ILE A 388 -3.48 19.05 3.02
C ILE A 388 -2.45 20.14 3.30
N ARG A 389 -1.55 19.87 4.24
CA ARG A 389 -0.38 20.69 4.50
C ARG A 389 0.79 20.20 3.67
N LEU A 390 1.29 21.03 2.80
CA LEU A 390 2.53 20.83 2.06
C LEU A 390 3.69 21.40 2.88
N LEU A 391 4.60 20.54 3.28
CA LEU A 391 5.66 20.89 4.22
C LEU A 391 6.69 21.80 3.55
N HIS A 392 6.85 23.04 4.08
CA HIS A 392 7.80 24.05 3.59
C HIS A 392 7.73 24.30 2.08
N ASN A 393 6.50 24.26 1.51
CA ASN A 393 6.30 24.40 0.06
C ASN A 393 6.00 25.84 -0.38
N ALA A 394 5.61 26.72 0.54
CA ALA A 394 5.36 28.13 0.23
C ALA A 394 6.65 28.85 -0.23
N PRO A 395 6.54 29.91 -1.05
CA PRO A 395 7.70 30.66 -1.55
C PRO A 395 8.62 31.23 -0.45
N ASN A 396 8.04 31.63 0.69
CA ASN A 396 8.78 32.13 1.85
C ASN A 396 9.36 31.02 2.76
N GLY A 397 9.20 29.74 2.38
CA GLY A 397 9.67 28.60 3.15
C GLY A 397 8.70 28.10 4.24
N ASP A 398 7.55 28.74 4.41
CA ASP A 398 6.49 28.26 5.30
C ASP A 398 5.75 27.05 4.72
N HIS A 399 4.83 26.51 5.51
CA HIS A 399 3.91 25.47 5.02
C HIS A 399 2.86 26.08 4.10
N GLU A 400 2.58 25.41 3.00
CA GLU A 400 1.43 25.72 2.15
C GLU A 400 0.24 24.84 2.58
N HIS A 401 -0.97 25.35 2.48
CA HIS A 401 -2.19 24.65 2.88
C HIS A 401 -3.20 24.66 1.75
N TRP A 402 -3.70 23.48 1.40
CA TRP A 402 -4.84 23.29 0.50
C TRP A 402 -6.04 22.83 1.30
N LEU A 403 -7.21 23.44 1.07
CA LEU A 403 -8.46 23.10 1.74
C LEU A 403 -9.50 22.64 0.73
N PHE A 404 -10.12 21.49 0.99
CA PHE A 404 -11.18 20.91 0.17
C PHE A 404 -12.42 20.61 1.01
N HIS A 405 -13.61 20.75 0.40
CA HIS A 405 -14.89 20.34 0.97
C HIS A 405 -15.34 19.03 0.32
N LEU A 406 -14.94 17.90 0.87
CA LEU A 406 -15.04 16.58 0.23
C LEU A 406 -16.49 16.15 -0.11
N LYS A 407 -17.50 16.58 0.67
CA LYS A 407 -18.90 16.26 0.35
C LYS A 407 -19.39 16.95 -0.93
N LYS A 408 -18.84 18.12 -1.28
CA LYS A 408 -19.20 18.89 -2.48
C LYS A 408 -18.21 18.67 -3.62
N ASP A 409 -17.02 18.23 -3.31
CA ASP A 409 -15.89 18.10 -4.22
C ASP A 409 -15.07 16.83 -3.86
N ILE A 410 -15.68 15.67 -4.13
CA ILE A 410 -15.03 14.38 -3.88
C ILE A 410 -13.73 14.21 -4.69
N GLY A 411 -13.59 14.93 -5.80
CA GLY A 411 -12.42 14.89 -6.68
C GLY A 411 -11.31 15.85 -6.32
N GLU A 412 -11.43 16.64 -5.21
CA GLU A 412 -10.41 17.57 -4.75
C GLU A 412 -9.92 18.53 -5.86
N ARG A 413 -10.86 19.09 -6.63
CA ARG A 413 -10.59 19.95 -7.79
C ARG A 413 -10.67 21.43 -7.48
N ASN A 414 -11.42 21.79 -6.43
CA ASN A 414 -11.72 23.18 -6.05
C ASN A 414 -11.02 23.50 -4.72
N GLU A 415 -9.80 24.00 -4.80
CA GLU A 415 -9.05 24.48 -3.64
C GLU A 415 -9.66 25.79 -3.12
N VAL A 416 -10.02 25.82 -1.82
CA VAL A 416 -10.79 26.93 -1.22
C VAL A 416 -10.15 27.52 0.06
N SER A 417 -8.87 27.31 0.30
CA SER A 417 -8.17 27.81 1.50
C SER A 417 -8.27 29.32 1.66
N LYS A 418 -8.14 30.06 0.56
CA LYS A 418 -8.29 31.51 0.56
C LYS A 418 -9.70 32.00 0.94
N LYS A 419 -10.71 31.20 0.61
CA LYS A 419 -12.12 31.52 0.92
C LYS A 419 -12.46 31.21 2.38
N TYR A 420 -11.79 30.21 2.99
CA TYR A 420 -12.08 29.77 4.35
C TYR A 420 -10.83 29.74 5.25
N PRO A 421 -10.14 30.90 5.44
CA PRO A 421 -8.88 30.96 6.19
C PRO A 421 -9.03 30.56 7.66
N LYS A 422 -10.19 30.82 8.28
CA LYS A 422 -10.49 30.40 9.66
C LYS A 422 -10.52 28.86 9.79
N LYS A 423 -11.10 28.17 8.80
CA LYS A 423 -11.15 26.71 8.78
C LYS A 423 -9.75 26.10 8.59
N VAL A 424 -8.94 26.71 7.73
CA VAL A 424 -7.53 26.31 7.58
C VAL A 424 -6.78 26.45 8.89
N ALA A 425 -6.94 27.58 9.60
CA ALA A 425 -6.27 27.83 10.88
C ALA A 425 -6.71 26.83 11.97
N GLU A 426 -8.04 26.54 12.06
CA GLU A 426 -8.61 25.54 12.97
C GLU A 426 -7.98 24.17 12.75
N LEU A 427 -8.04 23.66 11.52
CA LEU A 427 -7.56 22.33 11.20
C LEU A 427 -6.03 22.22 11.28
N SER A 428 -5.32 23.29 10.92
CA SER A 428 -3.87 23.35 11.07
C SER A 428 -3.43 23.30 12.53
N LYS A 429 -4.19 23.88 13.45
CA LYS A 429 -3.94 23.80 14.90
C LYS A 429 -4.07 22.36 15.40
N GLU A 430 -5.13 21.65 14.97
CA GLU A 430 -5.33 20.26 15.37
C GLU A 430 -4.27 19.33 14.76
N LEU A 431 -3.88 19.58 13.50
CA LEU A 431 -2.77 18.84 12.87
C LEU A 431 -1.44 19.06 13.63
N ASN A 432 -1.15 20.30 14.07
CA ASN A 432 0.04 20.57 14.90
C ASN A 432 0.00 19.79 16.22
N LYS A 433 -1.14 19.80 16.92
CA LYS A 433 -1.30 19.02 18.16
C LYS A 433 -1.00 17.55 17.92
N PHE A 434 -1.54 17.00 16.84
CA PHE A 434 -1.34 15.60 16.49
C PHE A 434 0.15 15.28 16.17
N LEU A 435 0.80 16.07 15.33
CA LEU A 435 2.20 15.87 14.97
C LEU A 435 3.11 15.99 16.18
N THR A 436 2.86 16.94 17.09
CA THR A 436 3.58 17.09 18.35
C THR A 436 3.34 15.91 19.28
N LYS A 437 2.08 15.48 19.48
CA LYS A 437 1.70 14.35 20.33
C LYS A 437 2.34 13.04 19.85
N THR A 438 2.49 12.87 18.55
CA THR A 438 3.10 11.66 17.97
C THR A 438 4.62 11.72 17.92
N GLY A 439 5.24 12.87 18.18
CA GLY A 439 6.67 13.07 18.01
C GLY A 439 7.11 12.95 16.54
N ALA A 440 6.25 13.37 15.62
CA ALA A 440 6.50 13.26 14.19
C ALA A 440 7.78 14.01 13.79
N ILE A 441 8.68 13.33 13.10
CA ILE A 441 9.86 13.94 12.48
C ILE A 441 9.55 14.18 11.02
N TYR A 442 9.50 15.44 10.61
CA TYR A 442 9.21 15.83 9.24
C TYR A 442 10.35 16.64 8.61
N PRO A 443 10.46 16.61 7.27
CA PRO A 443 11.48 17.36 6.54
C PRO A 443 11.50 18.84 6.90
N THR A 444 12.69 19.39 7.11
CA THR A 444 12.95 20.82 7.31
C THR A 444 13.73 21.38 6.12
N PRO A 445 13.78 22.70 5.91
CA PRO A 445 14.59 23.29 4.86
C PRO A 445 16.04 22.79 4.91
N ASN A 446 16.57 22.45 3.73
CA ASN A 446 17.96 22.02 3.60
C ASN A 446 18.87 23.25 3.63
N PRO A 447 19.73 23.43 4.63
CA PRO A 447 20.61 24.60 4.73
C PRO A 447 21.60 24.70 3.57
N ASN A 448 21.86 23.57 2.90
CA ASN A 448 22.77 23.50 1.74
C ASN A 448 22.02 23.56 0.40
N TYR A 449 20.72 23.97 0.40
CA TYR A 449 19.92 23.96 -0.80
C TYR A 449 20.52 24.90 -1.86
N ASN A 450 20.81 24.34 -3.02
CA ASN A 450 21.25 25.07 -4.19
C ASN A 450 20.49 24.54 -5.43
N PRO A 451 19.56 25.32 -6.00
CA PRO A 451 18.77 24.89 -7.16
C PRO A 451 19.64 24.64 -8.41
N ASP A 452 20.79 25.32 -8.51
CA ASP A 452 21.72 25.17 -9.64
C ASP A 452 22.62 23.92 -9.51
N HIS A 453 22.64 23.30 -8.34
CA HIS A 453 23.19 21.96 -8.17
C HIS A 453 22.26 20.96 -8.85
N ALA A 454 22.29 20.94 -10.19
CA ALA A 454 21.64 19.91 -10.97
C ALA A 454 21.94 18.55 -10.34
N SER A 455 20.92 17.72 -10.23
CA SER A 455 21.10 16.37 -9.70
C SER A 455 22.26 15.72 -10.47
N THR A 456 23.43 15.66 -9.87
CA THR A 456 24.54 14.82 -10.34
C THR A 456 24.19 13.34 -10.24
N SER A 457 22.96 13.04 -9.81
CA SER A 457 22.37 11.73 -9.89
C SER A 457 22.08 11.41 -11.36
N LYS A 458 23.07 10.80 -12.00
CA LYS A 458 23.11 10.33 -13.38
C LYS A 458 23.25 11.48 -14.41
N ALA A 459 24.37 12.15 -14.45
CA ALA A 459 24.96 12.42 -15.75
C ALA A 459 24.78 11.13 -16.56
N LYS A 460 23.94 11.14 -17.61
CA LYS A 460 23.88 10.01 -18.54
C LYS A 460 25.33 9.71 -18.83
N LYS A 461 25.77 8.47 -18.56
CA LYS A 461 27.14 8.08 -18.82
C LYS A 461 27.33 8.22 -20.33
N THR A 462 27.83 9.37 -20.76
CA THR A 462 28.14 9.62 -22.16
C THR A 462 29.46 8.96 -22.44
N TYR A 463 29.48 8.13 -23.44
CA TYR A 463 30.67 7.42 -23.87
C TYR A 463 31.36 8.26 -24.98
N SER A 464 32.62 8.53 -24.79
CA SER A 464 33.45 9.15 -25.85
C SER A 464 33.70 8.16 -26.98
N ALA A 465 34.07 8.67 -28.15
CA ALA A 465 34.48 7.83 -29.28
C ALA A 465 35.63 6.86 -28.92
N ALA A 466 36.54 7.29 -28.05
CA ALA A 466 37.63 6.44 -27.55
C ALA A 466 37.14 5.30 -26.65
N GLN A 467 36.13 5.57 -25.79
CA GLN A 467 35.49 4.54 -24.96
C GLN A 467 34.66 3.59 -25.80
N PHE A 468 33.94 4.09 -26.81
CA PHE A 468 33.20 3.25 -27.75
C PHE A 468 34.17 2.28 -28.46
N LYS A 469 35.27 2.80 -29.06
CA LYS A 469 36.28 1.98 -29.73
C LYS A 469 36.94 0.94 -28.81
N LYS A 470 37.02 1.21 -27.50
CA LYS A 470 37.52 0.24 -26.52
C LYS A 470 36.51 -0.86 -26.20
N MET A 471 35.22 -0.59 -26.33
CA MET A 471 34.13 -1.55 -26.11
C MET A 471 33.86 -2.38 -27.35
N ASP A 472 33.94 -1.80 -28.51
CA ASP A 472 33.88 -2.43 -29.84
C ASP A 472 35.21 -3.20 -30.10
N LYS A 473 35.23 -4.45 -29.64
CA LYS A 473 36.43 -5.29 -29.64
C LYS A 473 36.80 -5.83 -31.02
N ASN A 474 35.78 -6.07 -31.84
CA ASN A 474 35.96 -6.58 -33.20
C ASN A 474 36.10 -5.49 -34.23
N GLN A 475 35.96 -4.20 -33.83
CA GLN A 475 36.09 -2.99 -34.64
C GLN A 475 35.13 -2.95 -35.85
N ASP A 476 33.93 -3.51 -35.68
CA ASP A 476 32.90 -3.50 -36.74
C ASP A 476 32.03 -2.23 -36.73
N GLY A 477 32.30 -1.29 -35.82
CA GLY A 477 31.57 -0.03 -35.67
C GLY A 477 30.30 -0.12 -34.83
N PHE A 478 30.08 -1.25 -34.21
CA PHE A 478 28.92 -1.50 -33.35
C PHE A 478 29.34 -2.15 -32.01
N ILE A 479 28.50 -2.03 -31.00
CA ILE A 479 28.67 -2.75 -29.73
C ILE A 479 27.53 -3.77 -29.58
N THR A 480 27.88 -5.04 -29.61
CA THR A 480 26.98 -6.15 -29.36
C THR A 480 26.64 -6.27 -27.86
N LEU A 481 25.58 -6.99 -27.50
CA LEU A 481 25.23 -7.26 -26.10
C LEU A 481 26.40 -7.92 -25.34
N LYS A 482 27.17 -8.79 -25.99
CA LYS A 482 28.33 -9.46 -25.40
C LYS A 482 29.46 -8.46 -25.07
N GLU A 483 29.75 -7.54 -25.96
CA GLU A 483 30.74 -6.49 -25.75
C GLU A 483 30.28 -5.47 -24.71
N TYR A 484 28.99 -5.13 -24.68
CA TYR A 484 28.40 -4.25 -23.68
C TYR A 484 28.49 -4.83 -22.28
N ILE A 485 28.24 -6.11 -22.11
CA ILE A 485 28.36 -6.81 -20.82
C ILE A 485 29.83 -6.98 -20.43
N GLY A 486 30.72 -7.32 -21.37
CA GLY A 486 32.13 -7.62 -21.10
C GLY A 486 32.29 -8.82 -20.17
N ASN A 487 33.23 -8.74 -19.20
CA ASN A 487 33.36 -9.80 -18.17
C ASN A 487 32.13 -9.75 -17.25
N PRO A 488 31.35 -10.84 -17.14
CA PRO A 488 30.13 -10.89 -16.33
C PRO A 488 30.39 -11.05 -14.83
N GLU A 489 31.61 -11.38 -14.42
CA GLU A 489 31.97 -11.67 -13.04
C GLU A 489 31.74 -10.46 -12.13
N GLY A 490 30.96 -10.63 -11.06
CA GLY A 490 30.59 -9.55 -10.12
C GLY A 490 29.61 -8.50 -10.67
N ARG A 491 29.07 -8.66 -11.91
CA ARG A 491 28.16 -7.68 -12.55
C ARG A 491 26.72 -8.18 -12.59
N ASN A 492 25.77 -7.26 -12.42
CA ASN A 492 24.35 -7.58 -12.61
C ASN A 492 24.01 -7.66 -14.11
N VAL A 493 24.18 -8.84 -14.68
CA VAL A 493 23.99 -9.10 -16.13
C VAL A 493 22.55 -8.82 -16.57
N ALA A 494 21.53 -9.09 -15.71
CA ALA A 494 20.14 -8.82 -16.04
C ALA A 494 19.87 -7.31 -16.21
N ALA A 495 20.44 -6.48 -15.31
CA ALA A 495 20.34 -5.03 -15.43
C ALA A 495 21.07 -4.50 -16.68
N LEU A 496 22.21 -5.08 -17.04
CA LEU A 496 22.96 -4.69 -18.23
C LEU A 496 22.21 -5.06 -19.53
N LYS A 497 21.59 -6.23 -19.59
CA LYS A 497 20.71 -6.63 -20.72
C LYS A 497 19.55 -5.63 -20.88
N LYS A 498 18.88 -5.27 -19.79
CA LYS A 498 17.78 -4.29 -19.81
C LYS A 498 18.25 -2.90 -20.26
N GLN A 499 19.45 -2.48 -19.86
CA GLN A 499 20.05 -1.20 -20.30
C GLN A 499 20.41 -1.24 -21.80
N PHE A 500 20.94 -2.34 -22.28
CA PHE A 500 21.25 -2.54 -23.69
C PHE A 500 19.98 -2.41 -24.55
N SER A 501 18.94 -3.20 -24.26
CA SER A 501 17.68 -3.16 -25.02
C SER A 501 16.98 -1.78 -24.99
N ARG A 502 17.17 -0.98 -23.94
CA ARG A 502 16.65 0.39 -23.91
C ARG A 502 17.40 1.37 -24.81
N ARG A 503 18.65 1.09 -25.11
CA ARG A 503 19.51 1.92 -25.95
C ARG A 503 19.45 1.51 -27.42
N ASP A 504 19.21 0.25 -27.65
CA ASP A 504 18.96 -0.34 -28.97
C ASP A 504 17.58 0.13 -29.47
N GLY A 505 17.57 1.31 -30.09
CA GLY A 505 16.32 1.97 -30.49
C GLY A 505 15.72 1.44 -31.78
N ASN A 506 16.49 0.74 -32.58
CA ASN A 506 16.06 0.14 -33.85
C ASN A 506 15.84 -1.38 -33.75
N GLY A 507 16.21 -2.00 -32.61
CA GLY A 507 15.99 -3.41 -32.35
C GLY A 507 16.89 -4.38 -33.12
N ASP A 508 18.02 -3.91 -33.62
CA ASP A 508 18.94 -4.73 -34.42
C ASP A 508 19.97 -5.53 -33.60
N ALA A 509 19.84 -5.47 -32.26
CA ALA A 509 20.73 -6.09 -31.29
C ALA A 509 22.17 -5.57 -31.29
N LYS A 510 22.39 -4.35 -31.80
CA LYS A 510 23.67 -3.64 -31.87
C LYS A 510 23.49 -2.20 -31.36
N LEU A 511 24.54 -1.60 -30.82
CA LEU A 511 24.52 -0.19 -30.44
C LEU A 511 25.56 0.59 -31.20
N THR A 512 25.13 1.64 -31.84
CA THR A 512 25.99 2.71 -32.37
C THR A 512 26.44 3.65 -31.24
N LEU A 513 27.43 4.50 -31.45
CA LEU A 513 27.81 5.51 -30.44
C LEU A 513 26.67 6.47 -30.08
N PRO A 514 25.82 6.95 -31.01
CA PRO A 514 24.62 7.71 -30.66
C PRO A 514 23.64 6.94 -29.81
N GLU A 515 23.38 5.66 -30.06
CA GLU A 515 22.49 4.83 -29.28
C GLU A 515 23.06 4.49 -27.90
N LEU A 516 24.36 4.24 -27.80
CA LEU A 516 25.05 4.03 -26.54
C LEU A 516 24.94 5.27 -25.63
N ASN A 517 24.75 6.44 -26.20
CA ASN A 517 24.61 7.71 -25.48
C ASN A 517 23.15 8.15 -25.27
N LYS A 518 22.18 7.41 -25.77
CA LYS A 518 20.75 7.58 -25.41
C LYS A 518 20.48 7.00 -24.03
#